data_6bbe60c201e1145a23ff9c2fea8638c2
#
_entry.id   6bbe60c201e1145a23ff9c2fea8638c2
#
_cell.length_a   1.000
_cell.length_b   1.000
_cell.length_c   1.000
_cell.angle_alpha   90.00
_cell.angle_beta   90.00
_cell.angle_gamma   90.00
#
_symmetry.space_group_name_H-M   'P 1'
#
loop_
_entity.id
_entity.type
_entity.pdbx_description
1 polymer ?
#
loop_
_entity_poly.entity_id
_entity_poly.type
_entity_poly.pdbx_seq_one_letter_code
_entity_poly.pdbx_strand_id
1 'polypeptide(L)' 'MYRIQYVYGHYQVYTVGGRFLFPADTEAEAMEELEALDA' A
#
# COMPACT_ATOMS: atom_id res chain seq x y z
N MET A 1 11.12 1.90 -0.48
CA MET A 1 10.38 1.92 0.78
C MET A 1 9.01 2.53 0.58
N TYR A 2 8.02 2.06 1.31
CA TYR A 2 6.62 2.46 1.09
C TYR A 2 5.93 2.76 2.41
N ARG A 3 4.79 3.45 2.33
CA ARG A 3 3.97 3.75 3.48
C ARG A 3 2.58 3.15 3.29
N ILE A 4 2.05 2.54 4.34
CA ILE A 4 0.71 1.98 4.33
C ILE A 4 -0.11 2.71 5.39
N GLN A 5 -1.28 3.23 5.00
CA GLN A 5 -2.14 3.97 5.90
C GLN A 5 -3.53 3.37 5.90
N TYR A 6 -4.12 3.21 7.09
CA TYR A 6 -5.49 2.73 7.23
C TYR A 6 -6.45 3.91 7.17
N VAL A 7 -7.39 3.89 6.24
CA VAL A 7 -8.34 4.98 6.05
C VAL A 7 -9.73 4.42 5.79
N TYR A 8 -10.66 4.67 6.71
CA TYR A 8 -12.07 4.30 6.53
C TYR A 8 -12.30 2.88 6.03
N GLY A 9 -11.75 1.89 6.74
CA GLY A 9 -12.03 0.50 6.45
C GLY A 9 -11.20 -0.12 5.34
N HIS A 10 -10.22 0.60 4.81
CA HIS A 10 -9.30 0.04 3.83
C HIS A 10 -7.91 0.63 4.01
N TYR A 11 -6.95 0.06 3.32
CA TYR A 11 -5.57 0.52 3.38
C TYR A 11 -5.21 1.26 2.11
N GLN A 12 -4.37 2.27 2.24
CA GLN A 12 -3.85 3.02 1.10
C GLN A 12 -2.33 2.94 1.13
N VAL A 13 -1.73 2.67 -0.01
CA VAL A 13 -0.29 2.50 -0.12
C VAL A 13 0.32 3.67 -0.88
N TYR A 14 1.37 4.24 -0.29
CA TYR A 14 2.05 5.41 -0.85
C TYR A 14 3.55 5.16 -0.94
N THR A 15 4.20 5.88 -1.83
CA THR A 15 5.66 5.92 -1.84
C THR A 15 6.13 6.74 -0.64
N VAL A 16 7.41 6.64 -0.32
CA VAL A 16 7.98 7.42 0.78
C VAL A 16 7.87 8.92 0.52
N GLY A 17 7.77 9.31 -0.75
CA GLY A 17 7.58 10.71 -1.13
C GLY A 17 6.14 11.20 -1.03
N GLY A 18 5.20 10.32 -0.68
CA GLY A 18 3.80 10.71 -0.52
C GLY A 18 2.92 10.49 -1.73
N ARG A 19 3.41 9.81 -2.74
CA ARG A 19 2.62 9.54 -3.95
C ARG A 19 1.74 8.32 -3.75
N PHE A 20 0.45 8.44 -4.01
CA PHE A 20 -0.49 7.34 -3.92
C PHE A 20 -0.21 6.28 -4.99
N LEU A 21 -0.18 5.02 -4.60
CA LEU A 21 0.05 3.91 -5.51
C LEU A 21 -1.21 3.10 -5.79
N PHE A 22 -1.81 2.52 -4.75
CA PHE A 22 -3.00 1.70 -4.92
C PHE A 22 -3.70 1.49 -3.58
N PRO A 23 -5.01 1.15 -3.59
CA PRO A 23 -5.72 0.79 -2.37
C PRO A 23 -5.63 -0.72 -2.14
N ALA A 24 -5.87 -1.15 -0.91
CA ALA A 24 -5.92 -2.57 -0.57
C ALA A 24 -6.94 -2.78 0.53
N ASP A 25 -7.59 -3.94 0.53
CA ASP A 25 -8.61 -4.25 1.53
C ASP A 25 -8.00 -4.71 2.84
N THR A 26 -6.83 -5.35 2.79
CA THR A 26 -6.13 -5.81 3.97
C THR A 26 -4.66 -5.46 3.87
N GLU A 27 -3.99 -5.47 5.04
CA GLU A 27 -2.56 -5.20 5.07
C GLU A 27 -1.79 -6.29 4.33
N ALA A 28 -2.23 -7.54 4.45
CA ALA A 28 -1.58 -8.64 3.76
C ALA A 28 -1.64 -8.45 2.24
N GLU A 29 -2.79 -8.00 1.74
CA GLU A 29 -2.96 -7.73 0.32
C GLU A 29 -2.04 -6.60 -0.12
N ALA A 30 -1.91 -5.56 0.68
CA ALA A 30 -1.02 -4.44 0.39
C ALA A 30 0.43 -4.93 0.28
N MET A 31 0.84 -5.79 1.19
CA MET A 31 2.20 -6.33 1.18
C MET A 31 2.46 -7.18 -0.06
N GLU A 32 1.50 -8.00 -0.45
CA GLU A 32 1.62 -8.84 -1.63
C GLU A 32 1.80 -7.99 -2.90
N GLU A 33 1.00 -6.94 -3.01
CA GLU A 33 1.09 -6.06 -4.18
C GLU A 33 2.43 -5.31 -4.21
N LEU A 34 2.91 -4.90 -3.05
CA LEU A 34 4.20 -4.23 -2.97
C LEU A 34 5.33 -5.16 -3.41
N GLU A 35 5.26 -6.43 -3.02
CA GLU A 35 6.25 -7.41 -3.43
C GLU A 35 6.23 -7.60 -4.95
N ALA A 36 5.05 -7.61 -5.54
CA ALA A 36 4.91 -7.74 -6.98
C ALA A 36 5.51 -6.54 -7.71
N LEU A 37 5.35 -5.35 -7.16
CA LEU A 37 5.93 -4.15 -7.75
C LEU A 37 7.44 -4.13 -7.66
N ASP A 38 7.96 -4.72 -6.60
CA ASP A 38 9.39 -4.71 -6.31
C ASP A 38 10.15 -5.83 -7.05
N ALA A 39 9.43 -6.80 -7.55
CA ALA A 39 10.02 -7.99 -8.19
C ALA A 39 10.59 -7.72 -9.58
#